data_42ac54996ca738648211421971399fac
#
_entry.id   42ac54996ca738648211421971399fac
#
_cell.length_a   1.000
_cell.length_b   1.000
_cell.length_c   1.000
_cell.angle_alpha   90.00
_cell.angle_beta   90.00
_cell.angle_gamma   90.00
#
_symmetry.space_group_name_H-M   'P 1'
#
loop_
_entity.id
_entity.type
_entity.pdbx_description
1 polymer ?
#
loop_
_entity_poly.entity_id
_entity_poly.type
_entity_poly.pdbx_seq_one_letter_code
_entity_poly.pdbx_strand_id
1 'polypeptide(L)'
;MVDEGMAVRNGERLNIQCLMMGHKKDNDDEKVRYHYHKYMEFLFYIDGEQEVRVGDKCIKCKSNELFIIYANEPHGFYNLTDNKYFVIKFLPDILRTSEQSIKEFEYIFNFNMGIHSRIIKDEDGELKRLFADAYEKFADGKYSNELFVRSDLLRICGEIIKRWDKNGETVSISSIAGQDNLVAIQNVIEKTKESCGAFKTHEAAKMCNLSDGHFSRLFKSIMNMSFMQYVKNVKIDEAERLLKCTDLTVTEIAQILNYASTSHFIEDFRKEKGISPKQYKKGL
;
A
#
# COMPACT_ATOMS: atom_id res chain seq x y z
N MET A 1 -5.14 8.18 -14.97
CA MET A 1 -4.20 7.41 -14.13
C MET A 1 -4.71 6.00 -14.09
N VAL A 2 -3.94 5.03 -14.57
CA VAL A 2 -4.37 3.63 -14.64
C VAL A 2 -3.95 2.99 -13.32
N ASP A 3 -4.92 2.45 -12.55
CA ASP A 3 -4.62 1.53 -11.44
C ASP A 3 -4.10 0.22 -12.06
N GLU A 4 -2.82 0.00 -12.03
CA GLU A 4 -2.21 -1.30 -12.34
C GLU A 4 -2.53 -2.25 -11.18
N GLY A 5 -3.74 -2.81 -11.23
CA GLY A 5 -4.30 -3.65 -10.17
C GLY A 5 -3.43 -4.84 -9.79
N MET A 6 -3.60 -5.32 -8.56
CA MET A 6 -3.03 -6.60 -8.11
C MET A 6 -3.55 -7.75 -8.98
N ALA A 7 -2.70 -8.77 -9.17
CA ALA A 7 -3.09 -9.99 -9.89
C ALA A 7 -4.32 -10.65 -9.25
N VAL A 8 -5.10 -11.30 -10.09
CA VAL A 8 -6.27 -12.09 -9.69
C VAL A 8 -5.92 -13.56 -9.81
N ARG A 9 -6.16 -14.34 -8.75
CA ARG A 9 -6.03 -15.82 -8.78
C ARG A 9 -7.36 -16.42 -8.33
N ASN A 10 -7.93 -17.32 -9.12
CA ASN A 10 -9.23 -17.95 -8.85
C ASN A 10 -10.39 -16.93 -8.60
N GLY A 11 -10.38 -15.80 -9.32
CA GLY A 11 -11.39 -14.76 -9.16
C GLY A 11 -11.15 -13.79 -7.99
N GLU A 12 -10.15 -14.00 -7.15
CA GLU A 12 -9.82 -13.14 -6.01
C GLU A 12 -8.56 -12.30 -6.28
N ARG A 13 -8.62 -11.02 -5.89
CA ARG A 13 -7.42 -10.15 -5.88
C ARG A 13 -6.47 -10.62 -4.79
N LEU A 14 -5.21 -10.81 -5.15
CA LEU A 14 -4.17 -11.17 -4.20
C LEU A 14 -3.82 -9.97 -3.32
N ASN A 15 -3.52 -10.24 -2.04
CA ASN A 15 -3.03 -9.21 -1.12
C ASN A 15 -1.51 -9.01 -1.24
N ILE A 16 -0.83 -9.90 -1.94
CA ILE A 16 0.59 -9.86 -2.23
C ILE A 16 0.86 -10.40 -3.63
N GLN A 17 1.80 -9.80 -4.33
CA GLN A 17 2.25 -10.19 -5.66
C GLN A 17 3.76 -10.01 -5.77
N CYS A 18 4.44 -11.01 -6.33
CA CYS A 18 5.87 -10.95 -6.61
C CYS A 18 6.09 -11.08 -8.12
N LEU A 19 6.81 -10.15 -8.71
CA LEU A 19 7.09 -10.08 -10.14
C LEU A 19 8.59 -9.87 -10.36
N MET A 20 9.05 -10.31 -11.53
CA MET A 20 10.33 -9.88 -12.08
C MET A 20 10.04 -9.01 -13.30
N MET A 21 10.52 -7.79 -13.26
CA MET A 21 10.33 -6.78 -14.30
C MET A 21 11.66 -6.51 -15.02
N GLY A 22 11.56 -6.12 -16.29
CA GLY A 22 12.71 -5.67 -17.06
C GLY A 22 12.26 -4.65 -18.09
N HIS A 23 12.98 -3.56 -18.19
CA HIS A 23 12.69 -2.47 -19.10
C HIS A 23 13.92 -2.11 -19.92
N LYS A 24 13.70 -1.62 -21.13
CA LYS A 24 14.73 -0.99 -21.95
C LYS A 24 14.94 0.44 -21.50
N LYS A 25 16.13 0.98 -21.78
CA LYS A 25 16.42 2.40 -21.59
C LYS A 25 15.36 3.26 -22.30
N ASP A 26 14.85 4.27 -21.59
CA ASP A 26 13.89 5.22 -22.14
C ASP A 26 14.59 6.22 -23.09
N ASN A 27 13.85 6.74 -24.05
CA ASN A 27 14.32 7.81 -24.92
C ASN A 27 14.27 9.15 -24.17
N ASP A 28 15.18 10.08 -24.49
CA ASP A 28 15.30 11.37 -23.81
C ASP A 28 14.02 12.22 -23.86
N ASP A 29 13.13 12.00 -24.85
CA ASP A 29 11.83 12.68 -25.01
C ASP A 29 10.67 11.94 -24.32
N GLU A 30 10.90 10.79 -23.65
CA GLU A 30 9.85 10.01 -23.05
C GLU A 30 9.33 10.65 -21.77
N LYS A 31 8.00 10.89 -21.74
CA LYS A 31 7.34 11.50 -20.58
C LYS A 31 7.11 10.45 -19.50
N VAL A 32 7.61 10.74 -18.29
CA VAL A 32 7.32 9.93 -17.12
C VAL A 32 5.81 9.85 -16.86
N ARG A 33 5.28 8.65 -16.84
CA ARG A 33 3.87 8.40 -16.52
C ARG A 33 3.71 8.23 -15.02
N TYR A 34 3.06 9.20 -14.38
CA TYR A 34 2.74 9.13 -12.97
C TYR A 34 1.48 8.31 -12.74
N HIS A 35 1.53 7.45 -11.73
CA HIS A 35 0.39 6.70 -11.21
C HIS A 35 0.46 6.61 -9.68
N TYR A 36 -0.57 6.08 -9.07
CA TYR A 36 -0.61 5.75 -7.64
C TYR A 36 -1.56 4.57 -7.43
N HIS A 37 -1.38 3.85 -6.34
CA HIS A 37 -2.18 2.68 -5.98
C HIS A 37 -2.19 2.48 -4.46
N LYS A 38 -3.12 1.66 -3.96
CA LYS A 38 -3.32 1.42 -2.53
C LYS A 38 -2.35 0.41 -1.90
N TYR A 39 -1.51 -0.23 -2.66
CA TYR A 39 -0.50 -1.15 -2.16
C TYR A 39 0.87 -0.48 -2.05
N MET A 40 1.74 -1.08 -1.23
CA MET A 40 3.17 -0.77 -1.18
C MET A 40 3.91 -1.53 -2.26
N GLU A 41 5.02 -0.98 -2.72
CA GLU A 41 5.96 -1.68 -3.59
C GLU A 41 7.36 -1.66 -3.00
N PHE A 42 7.97 -2.83 -2.96
CA PHE A 42 9.40 -3.01 -2.72
C PHE A 42 10.04 -3.42 -4.04
N LEU A 43 10.94 -2.59 -4.55
CA LEU A 43 11.66 -2.81 -5.80
C LEU A 43 13.11 -3.15 -5.50
N PHE A 44 13.55 -4.37 -5.82
CA PHE A 44 14.94 -4.77 -5.65
C PHE A 44 15.63 -4.86 -7.00
N TYR A 45 16.58 -3.97 -7.26
CA TYR A 45 17.29 -3.88 -8.53
C TYR A 45 18.36 -4.93 -8.65
N ILE A 46 18.24 -5.80 -9.68
CA ILE A 46 19.19 -6.86 -9.99
C ILE A 46 20.30 -6.29 -10.90
N ASP A 47 19.90 -5.49 -11.89
CA ASP A 47 20.76 -4.92 -12.90
C ASP A 47 20.23 -3.59 -13.43
N GLY A 48 21.12 -2.73 -13.91
CA GLY A 48 20.80 -1.44 -14.51
C GLY A 48 20.50 -0.32 -13.51
N GLU A 49 20.05 0.81 -14.06
CA GLU A 49 19.71 2.02 -13.32
C GLU A 49 18.34 2.57 -13.75
N GLN A 50 17.57 3.03 -12.78
CA GLN A 50 16.26 3.65 -12.99
C GLN A 50 16.12 4.89 -12.11
N GLU A 51 15.53 5.96 -12.62
CA GLU A 51 15.10 7.11 -11.83
C GLU A 51 13.66 6.90 -11.39
N VAL A 52 13.43 6.89 -10.09
CA VAL A 52 12.10 6.85 -9.48
C VAL A 52 11.72 8.25 -9.06
N ARG A 53 10.61 8.75 -9.58
CA ARG A 53 10.06 10.06 -9.25
C ARG A 53 8.92 9.91 -8.28
N VAL A 54 9.07 10.55 -7.11
CA VAL A 54 8.07 10.53 -6.04
C VAL A 54 7.84 11.96 -5.56
N GLY A 55 6.64 12.49 -5.80
CA GLY A 55 6.38 13.91 -5.60
C GLY A 55 7.36 14.77 -6.42
N ASP A 56 8.04 15.69 -5.76
CA ASP A 56 9.05 16.57 -6.39
C ASP A 56 10.47 15.99 -6.37
N LYS A 57 10.66 14.78 -5.85
CA LYS A 57 11.96 14.13 -5.73
C LYS A 57 12.23 13.18 -6.88
N CYS A 58 13.45 13.27 -7.43
CA CYS A 58 14.01 12.32 -8.40
C CYS A 58 15.09 11.51 -7.69
N ILE A 59 14.92 10.20 -7.60
CA ILE A 59 15.80 9.31 -6.84
C ILE A 59 16.32 8.25 -7.79
N LYS A 60 17.65 8.15 -7.90
CA LYS A 60 18.30 7.12 -8.73
C LYS A 60 18.48 5.85 -7.92
N CYS A 61 18.03 4.75 -8.50
CA CYS A 61 18.18 3.40 -7.99
C CYS A 61 19.06 2.59 -8.92
N LYS A 62 19.90 1.74 -8.37
CA LYS A 62 20.84 0.91 -9.12
C LYS A 62 20.95 -0.51 -8.56
N SER A 63 21.70 -1.34 -9.25
CA SER A 63 21.91 -2.76 -8.88
C SER A 63 22.29 -2.93 -7.41
N ASN A 64 21.73 -3.97 -6.77
CA ASN A 64 21.84 -4.30 -5.35
C ASN A 64 21.27 -3.24 -4.39
N GLU A 65 20.29 -2.48 -4.85
CA GLU A 65 19.51 -1.56 -4.02
C GLU A 65 18.05 -1.96 -4.01
N LEU A 66 17.43 -1.86 -2.83
CA LEU A 66 15.98 -1.92 -2.64
C LEU A 66 15.44 -0.50 -2.55
N PHE A 67 14.33 -0.25 -3.22
CA PHE A 67 13.59 1.01 -3.14
C PHE A 67 12.18 0.78 -2.61
N ILE A 68 11.70 1.66 -1.72
CA ILE A 68 10.39 1.59 -1.10
C ILE A 68 9.46 2.64 -1.67
N ILE A 69 8.30 2.22 -2.20
CA ILE A 69 7.17 3.07 -2.56
C ILE A 69 6.04 2.79 -1.59
N TYR A 70 5.57 3.85 -0.93
CA TYR A 70 4.47 3.76 0.03
C TYR A 70 3.09 3.76 -0.66
N ALA A 71 2.11 3.19 0.02
CA ALA A 71 0.72 3.17 -0.45
C ALA A 71 0.21 4.59 -0.74
N ASN A 72 -0.57 4.72 -1.82
CA ASN A 72 -1.19 5.97 -2.27
C ASN A 72 -0.21 7.10 -2.63
N GLU A 73 1.05 6.79 -2.82
CA GLU A 73 2.07 7.75 -3.17
C GLU A 73 2.17 7.88 -4.70
N PRO A 74 1.96 9.10 -5.27
CA PRO A 74 2.15 9.32 -6.69
C PRO A 74 3.61 9.14 -7.06
N HIS A 75 3.87 8.25 -8.01
CA HIS A 75 5.22 7.96 -8.47
C HIS A 75 5.25 7.65 -9.96
N GLY A 76 6.45 7.67 -10.54
CA GLY A 76 6.71 7.34 -11.92
C GLY A 76 8.15 6.92 -12.12
N PHE A 77 8.41 6.25 -13.23
CA PHE A 77 9.70 5.65 -13.54
C PHE A 77 10.27 6.22 -14.83
N TYR A 78 11.60 6.38 -14.86
CA TYR A 78 12.38 6.68 -16.05
C TYR A 78 13.62 5.77 -16.09
N ASN A 79 13.75 4.98 -17.17
CA ASN A 79 14.79 3.98 -17.28
C ASN A 79 16.08 4.61 -17.83
N LEU A 80 17.06 4.81 -16.97
CA LEU A 80 18.36 5.40 -17.33
C LEU A 80 19.20 4.45 -18.18
N THR A 81 19.06 3.15 -17.93
CA THR A 81 19.67 2.05 -18.69
C THR A 81 18.64 0.94 -18.90
N ASP A 82 18.99 -0.07 -19.69
CA ASP A 82 18.30 -1.36 -19.61
C ASP A 82 18.40 -1.84 -18.16
N ASN A 83 17.29 -2.30 -17.59
CA ASN A 83 17.25 -2.68 -16.19
C ASN A 83 16.45 -3.95 -15.95
N LYS A 84 16.70 -4.57 -14.79
CA LYS A 84 15.99 -5.74 -14.30
C LYS A 84 15.86 -5.68 -12.79
N TYR A 85 14.66 -5.91 -12.26
CA TYR A 85 14.39 -5.85 -10.83
C TYR A 85 13.23 -6.76 -10.43
N PHE A 86 13.26 -7.21 -9.17
CA PHE A 86 12.10 -7.82 -8.52
C PHE A 86 11.18 -6.75 -7.96
N VAL A 87 9.87 -7.01 -8.00
CA VAL A 87 8.84 -6.21 -7.36
C VAL A 87 8.03 -7.08 -6.43
N ILE A 88 7.89 -6.65 -5.17
CA ILE A 88 6.88 -7.20 -4.26
C ILE A 88 5.85 -6.10 -4.04
N LYS A 89 4.62 -6.32 -4.55
CA LYS A 89 3.45 -5.47 -4.31
C LYS A 89 2.59 -6.08 -3.22
N PHE A 90 2.19 -5.33 -2.21
CA PHE A 90 1.36 -5.85 -1.14
C PHE A 90 0.48 -4.78 -0.50
N LEU A 91 -0.70 -5.19 -0.03
CA LEU A 91 -1.54 -4.32 0.78
C LEU A 91 -0.92 -4.16 2.16
N PRO A 92 -0.81 -2.93 2.71
CA PRO A 92 -0.22 -2.68 4.03
C PRO A 92 -0.81 -3.55 5.15
N ASP A 93 -2.10 -3.88 5.05
CA ASP A 93 -2.79 -4.72 6.04
C ASP A 93 -2.23 -6.14 6.17
N ILE A 94 -1.41 -6.62 5.21
CA ILE A 94 -0.74 -7.94 5.31
C ILE A 94 0.29 -7.98 6.44
N LEU A 95 0.82 -6.82 6.82
CA LEU A 95 1.78 -6.65 7.91
C LEU A 95 1.10 -6.53 9.28
N ARG A 96 -0.25 -6.51 9.31
CA ARG A 96 -1.03 -6.29 10.54
C ARG A 96 -0.85 -7.43 11.53
N THR A 97 -0.63 -7.06 12.78
CA THR A 97 -0.52 -7.98 13.92
C THR A 97 -1.40 -7.54 15.09
N SER A 98 -1.86 -8.50 15.87
CA SER A 98 -2.58 -8.23 17.13
C SER A 98 -1.63 -8.04 18.32
N GLU A 99 -0.34 -8.36 18.16
CA GLU A 99 0.63 -8.29 19.24
C GLU A 99 1.13 -6.86 19.46
N GLN A 100 0.97 -6.37 20.69
CA GLN A 100 1.36 -5.00 21.04
C GLN A 100 2.86 -4.75 20.85
N SER A 101 3.70 -5.75 21.08
CA SER A 101 5.16 -5.67 20.99
C SER A 101 5.70 -5.41 19.58
N ILE A 102 4.91 -5.72 18.55
CA ILE A 102 5.29 -5.53 17.14
C ILE A 102 4.37 -4.58 16.39
N LYS A 103 3.43 -3.90 17.08
CA LYS A 103 2.58 -2.87 16.45
C LYS A 103 3.40 -1.70 15.88
N GLU A 104 4.52 -1.35 16.48
CA GLU A 104 5.41 -0.30 15.96
C GLU A 104 5.90 -0.60 14.53
N PHE A 105 6.08 -1.88 14.22
CA PHE A 105 6.47 -2.34 12.90
C PHE A 105 5.45 -1.98 11.82
N GLU A 106 4.15 -2.10 12.11
CA GLU A 106 3.09 -1.72 11.20
C GLU A 106 3.15 -0.22 10.86
N TYR A 107 3.47 0.63 11.85
CA TYR A 107 3.54 2.08 11.64
C TYR A 107 4.68 2.49 10.72
N ILE A 108 5.84 1.85 10.87
CA ILE A 108 7.05 2.16 10.09
C ILE A 108 6.80 1.97 8.59
N PHE A 109 6.06 0.92 8.21
CA PHE A 109 5.77 0.60 6.82
C PHE A 109 4.44 1.19 6.34
N ASN A 110 3.43 1.33 7.21
CA ASN A 110 2.14 1.89 6.81
C ASN A 110 2.18 3.40 6.58
N PHE A 111 3.12 4.11 7.20
CA PHE A 111 3.18 5.56 7.14
C PHE A 111 4.49 6.05 6.54
N ASN A 112 4.38 6.85 5.48
CA ASN A 112 5.52 7.59 4.97
C ASN A 112 5.83 8.76 5.90
N MET A 113 6.66 8.53 6.91
CA MET A 113 7.04 9.56 7.88
C MET A 113 8.22 10.42 7.41
N GLY A 114 8.83 10.07 6.28
CA GLY A 114 9.97 10.79 5.72
C GLY A 114 11.26 10.73 6.55
N ILE A 115 11.30 9.85 7.56
CA ILE A 115 12.43 9.72 8.50
C ILE A 115 13.40 8.60 8.12
N HIS A 116 12.95 7.67 7.27
CA HIS A 116 13.77 6.54 6.85
C HIS A 116 14.25 6.69 5.41
N SER A 117 15.43 6.17 5.13
CA SER A 117 15.93 6.04 3.77
C SER A 117 15.04 5.12 2.95
N ARG A 118 14.66 5.55 1.75
CA ARG A 118 13.93 4.73 0.79
C ARG A 118 14.82 3.78 0.02
N ILE A 119 16.12 4.06 -0.01
CA ILE A 119 17.13 3.22 -0.64
C ILE A 119 17.84 2.43 0.44
N ILE A 120 17.77 1.12 0.34
CA ILE A 120 18.46 0.18 1.22
C ILE A 120 19.45 -0.62 0.37
N LYS A 121 20.74 -0.53 0.71
CA LYS A 121 21.79 -1.29 0.04
C LYS A 121 21.84 -2.72 0.54
N ASP A 122 22.01 -3.65 -0.37
CA ASP A 122 22.20 -5.07 -0.08
C ASP A 122 23.69 -5.43 -0.15
N GLU A 123 24.39 -5.21 0.96
CA GLU A 123 25.84 -5.45 1.05
C GLU A 123 26.19 -6.94 1.23
N ASP A 124 25.26 -7.72 1.79
CA ASP A 124 25.45 -9.13 2.14
C ASP A 124 24.71 -10.12 1.23
N GLY A 125 23.92 -9.63 0.27
CA GLY A 125 23.13 -10.42 -0.67
C GLY A 125 21.88 -11.06 -0.08
N GLU A 126 21.55 -10.79 1.19
CA GLU A 126 20.41 -11.42 1.86
C GLU A 126 19.07 -10.90 1.30
N LEU A 127 18.94 -9.60 1.00
CA LEU A 127 17.74 -9.07 0.36
C LEU A 127 17.54 -9.69 -1.02
N LYS A 128 18.60 -9.75 -1.84
CA LYS A 128 18.54 -10.40 -3.16
C LYS A 128 18.02 -11.83 -3.07
N ARG A 129 18.55 -12.61 -2.11
CA ARG A 129 18.13 -13.99 -1.89
C ARG A 129 16.64 -14.08 -1.51
N LEU A 130 16.18 -13.24 -0.56
CA LEU A 130 14.78 -13.24 -0.12
C LEU A 130 13.81 -12.84 -1.23
N PHE A 131 14.17 -11.86 -2.07
CA PHE A 131 13.36 -11.49 -3.22
C PHE A 131 13.28 -12.58 -4.28
N ALA A 132 14.38 -13.27 -4.55
CA ALA A 132 14.41 -14.41 -5.48
C ALA A 132 13.55 -15.57 -4.95
N ASP A 133 13.69 -15.93 -3.67
CA ASP A 133 12.89 -16.98 -3.02
C ASP A 133 11.39 -16.66 -3.08
N ALA A 134 11.00 -15.41 -2.75
CA ALA A 134 9.61 -14.96 -2.82
C ALA A 134 9.06 -15.03 -4.25
N TYR A 135 9.84 -14.60 -5.24
CA TYR A 135 9.44 -14.65 -6.64
C TYR A 135 9.23 -16.10 -7.13
N GLU A 136 10.17 -17.00 -6.86
CA GLU A 136 10.06 -18.41 -7.27
C GLU A 136 8.83 -19.09 -6.65
N LYS A 137 8.59 -18.90 -5.36
CA LYS A 137 7.42 -19.43 -4.67
C LYS A 137 6.12 -18.85 -5.22
N PHE A 138 6.10 -17.55 -5.51
CA PHE A 138 4.92 -16.91 -6.09
C PHE A 138 4.62 -17.44 -7.50
N ALA A 139 5.66 -17.62 -8.34
CA ALA A 139 5.55 -18.12 -9.70
C ALA A 139 5.09 -19.58 -9.76
N ASP A 140 5.50 -20.44 -8.81
CA ASP A 140 5.06 -21.84 -8.69
C ASP A 140 3.54 -21.97 -8.43
N GLY A 141 2.91 -20.94 -7.90
CA GLY A 141 1.44 -20.79 -7.83
C GLY A 141 0.72 -21.75 -6.89
N LYS A 142 1.39 -22.58 -6.09
CA LYS A 142 0.78 -23.49 -5.12
C LYS A 142 0.16 -22.68 -3.97
N TYR A 143 -0.97 -23.15 -3.46
CA TYR A 143 -1.68 -22.49 -2.34
C TYR A 143 -0.81 -22.31 -1.09
N SER A 144 0.00 -23.33 -0.74
CA SER A 144 0.93 -23.26 0.39
C SER A 144 2.00 -22.17 0.23
N ASN A 145 2.34 -21.81 -0.99
CA ASN A 145 3.39 -20.84 -1.28
C ASN A 145 3.02 -19.43 -0.88
N GLU A 146 1.73 -19.10 -0.76
CA GLU A 146 1.30 -17.78 -0.25
C GLU A 146 1.83 -17.53 1.18
N LEU A 147 1.82 -18.54 2.04
CA LEU A 147 2.37 -18.43 3.40
C LEU A 147 3.89 -18.21 3.38
N PHE A 148 4.60 -18.89 2.48
CA PHE A 148 6.04 -18.70 2.33
C PHE A 148 6.38 -17.31 1.79
N VAL A 149 5.65 -16.81 0.79
CA VAL A 149 5.83 -15.45 0.27
C VAL A 149 5.57 -14.39 1.35
N ARG A 150 4.56 -14.58 2.20
CA ARG A 150 4.31 -13.71 3.37
C ARG A 150 5.45 -13.78 4.37
N SER A 151 5.99 -14.96 4.64
CA SER A 151 7.14 -15.14 5.52
C SER A 151 8.37 -14.41 4.98
N ASP A 152 8.65 -14.53 3.67
CA ASP A 152 9.76 -13.83 3.04
C ASP A 152 9.56 -12.30 3.06
N LEU A 153 8.34 -11.80 2.85
CA LEU A 153 8.02 -10.38 3.02
C LEU A 153 8.35 -9.89 4.44
N LEU A 154 7.94 -10.62 5.48
CA LEU A 154 8.23 -10.26 6.88
C LEU A 154 9.74 -10.27 7.16
N ARG A 155 10.48 -11.23 6.60
CA ARG A 155 11.95 -11.27 6.69
C ARG A 155 12.59 -10.09 5.98
N ILE A 156 12.12 -9.71 4.79
CA ILE A 156 12.57 -8.51 4.06
C ILE A 156 12.34 -7.27 4.92
N CYS A 157 11.17 -7.12 5.53
CA CYS A 157 10.88 -6.00 6.44
C CYS A 157 11.84 -5.98 7.64
N GLY A 158 12.11 -7.11 8.25
CA GLY A 158 13.09 -7.24 9.34
C GLY A 158 14.51 -6.82 8.91
N GLU A 159 14.94 -7.24 7.71
CA GLU A 159 16.24 -6.86 7.15
C GLU A 159 16.32 -5.36 6.81
N ILE A 160 15.22 -4.74 6.37
CA ILE A 160 15.12 -3.29 6.16
C ILE A 160 15.33 -2.55 7.50
N ILE A 161 14.58 -2.93 8.54
CA ILE A 161 14.67 -2.31 9.87
C ILE A 161 16.08 -2.44 10.44
N LYS A 162 16.69 -3.63 10.37
CA LYS A 162 18.05 -3.90 10.81
C LYS A 162 19.09 -2.98 10.11
N ARG A 163 18.90 -2.68 8.82
CA ARG A 163 19.78 -1.78 8.08
C ARG A 163 19.56 -0.32 8.44
N TRP A 164 18.32 0.09 8.65
CA TRP A 164 18.02 1.42 9.18
C TRP A 164 18.65 1.64 10.54
N ASP A 165 18.50 0.69 11.48
CA ASP A 165 19.11 0.75 12.81
C ASP A 165 20.65 0.83 12.73
N LYS A 166 21.27 -0.01 11.90
CA LYS A 166 22.74 0.03 11.64
C LYS A 166 23.20 1.39 11.11
N ASN A 167 22.36 2.08 10.34
CA ASN A 167 22.66 3.41 9.80
C ASN A 167 22.33 4.54 10.78
N GLY A 168 21.86 4.24 11.99
CA GLY A 168 21.45 5.23 12.98
C GLY A 168 20.11 5.91 12.67
N GLU A 169 19.30 5.32 11.78
CA GLU A 169 17.94 5.81 11.51
C GLU A 169 17.00 5.35 12.64
N THR A 170 16.03 6.20 12.97
CA THR A 170 15.06 5.90 14.04
C THR A 170 14.14 4.75 13.64
N VAL A 171 14.21 3.63 14.35
CA VAL A 171 13.37 2.44 14.09
C VAL A 171 12.28 2.22 15.14
N SER A 172 12.18 3.08 16.15
CA SER A 172 11.14 3.04 17.18
C SER A 172 10.22 4.26 17.09
N ILE A 173 8.91 4.01 17.08
CA ILE A 173 7.91 5.08 17.09
C ILE A 173 7.99 5.90 18.38
N SER A 174 8.36 5.28 19.50
CA SER A 174 8.49 5.96 20.79
C SER A 174 9.51 7.10 20.77
N SER A 175 10.45 7.09 19.83
CA SER A 175 11.48 8.11 19.67
C SER A 175 11.13 9.17 18.60
N ILE A 176 9.95 9.07 17.94
CA ILE A 176 9.54 10.00 16.89
C ILE A 176 8.77 11.19 17.47
N ALA A 177 9.18 12.39 17.13
CA ALA A 177 8.43 13.60 17.47
C ALA A 177 7.03 13.53 16.82
N GLY A 178 5.97 13.67 17.64
CA GLY A 178 4.57 13.56 17.18
C GLY A 178 4.00 12.14 17.23
N GLN A 179 4.63 11.21 17.95
CA GLN A 179 4.16 9.86 18.21
C GLN A 179 2.67 9.79 18.58
N ASP A 180 2.20 10.65 19.49
CA ASP A 180 0.79 10.69 19.91
C ASP A 180 -0.16 10.89 18.72
N ASN A 181 0.24 11.72 17.76
CA ASN A 181 -0.54 11.94 16.55
C ASN A 181 -0.59 10.72 15.65
N LEU A 182 0.51 9.95 15.55
CA LEU A 182 0.54 8.72 14.74
C LEU A 182 -0.35 7.64 15.36
N VAL A 183 -0.25 7.45 16.67
CA VAL A 183 -1.12 6.52 17.41
C VAL A 183 -2.59 6.94 17.29
N ALA A 184 -2.88 8.23 17.41
CA ALA A 184 -4.24 8.74 17.26
C ALA A 184 -4.79 8.53 15.82
N ILE A 185 -3.97 8.76 14.78
CA ILE A 185 -4.35 8.47 13.38
C ILE A 185 -4.60 6.98 13.17
N GLN A 186 -3.78 6.11 13.75
CA GLN A 186 -4.01 4.65 13.67
C GLN A 186 -5.34 4.26 14.32
N ASN A 187 -5.64 4.78 15.49
CA ASN A 187 -6.93 4.54 16.16
C ASN A 187 -8.11 5.02 15.29
N VAL A 188 -7.96 6.15 14.59
CA VAL A 188 -8.96 6.64 13.63
C VAL A 188 -9.11 5.68 12.45
N ILE A 189 -8.01 5.15 11.91
CA ILE A 189 -8.02 4.17 10.82
C ILE A 189 -8.77 2.90 11.25
N GLU A 190 -8.46 2.35 12.42
CA GLU A 190 -9.11 1.16 12.97
C GLU A 190 -10.60 1.41 13.17
N LYS A 191 -10.96 2.53 13.82
CA LYS A 191 -12.36 2.91 14.06
C LYS A 191 -13.15 3.10 12.77
N THR A 192 -12.51 3.66 11.75
CA THR A 192 -13.15 3.85 10.44
C THR A 192 -13.43 2.51 9.75
N LYS A 193 -12.50 1.54 9.85
CA LYS A 193 -12.71 0.18 9.34
C LYS A 193 -13.82 -0.55 10.10
N GLU A 194 -13.77 -0.54 11.44
CA GLU A 194 -14.80 -1.17 12.30
C GLU A 194 -16.21 -0.63 12.04
N SER A 195 -16.34 0.66 11.77
CA SER A 195 -17.61 1.32 11.48
C SER A 195 -18.01 1.23 10.01
N CYS A 196 -17.29 0.46 9.18
CA CYS A 196 -17.50 0.36 7.73
C CYS A 196 -17.60 1.74 7.05
N GLY A 197 -16.77 2.68 7.48
CA GLY A 197 -16.72 4.04 6.93
C GLY A 197 -17.89 4.94 7.35
N ALA A 198 -18.62 4.62 8.41
CA ALA A 198 -19.63 5.54 8.97
C ALA A 198 -19.03 6.74 9.73
N PHE A 199 -17.74 6.72 9.98
CA PHE A 199 -17.01 7.67 10.80
C PHE A 199 -16.77 9.00 10.07
N LYS A 200 -17.10 10.12 10.69
CA LYS A 200 -17.04 11.45 10.07
C LYS A 200 -15.72 12.17 10.40
N THR A 201 -15.32 13.12 9.54
CA THR A 201 -14.07 13.91 9.73
C THR A 201 -14.02 14.61 11.08
N HIS A 202 -15.12 15.20 11.54
CA HIS A 202 -15.17 15.86 12.84
C HIS A 202 -14.94 14.90 14.02
N GLU A 203 -15.51 13.71 13.95
CA GLU A 203 -15.33 12.67 14.98
C GLU A 203 -13.89 12.17 15.00
N ALA A 204 -13.29 11.99 13.82
CA ALA A 204 -11.90 11.63 13.66
C ALA A 204 -10.95 12.71 14.21
N ALA A 205 -11.19 13.98 13.89
CA ALA A 205 -10.43 15.11 14.40
C ALA A 205 -10.50 15.19 15.94
N LYS A 206 -11.69 14.99 16.51
CA LYS A 206 -11.92 14.98 17.96
C LYS A 206 -11.16 13.84 18.66
N MET A 207 -11.09 12.65 18.06
CA MET A 207 -10.29 11.54 18.59
C MET A 207 -8.79 11.86 18.66
N CYS A 208 -8.31 12.69 17.73
CA CYS A 208 -6.91 13.15 17.71
C CYS A 208 -6.67 14.40 18.55
N ASN A 209 -7.68 14.95 19.24
CA ASN A 209 -7.62 16.25 19.92
C ASN A 209 -7.17 17.39 18.97
N LEU A 210 -7.59 17.35 17.71
CA LEU A 210 -7.23 18.30 16.67
C LEU A 210 -8.47 19.04 16.13
N SER A 211 -8.26 20.23 15.56
CA SER A 211 -9.29 20.84 14.69
C SER A 211 -9.41 20.07 13.37
N ASP A 212 -10.58 20.12 12.73
CA ASP A 212 -10.86 19.44 11.45
C ASP A 212 -9.82 19.79 10.37
N GLY A 213 -9.41 21.05 10.29
CA GLY A 213 -8.40 21.48 9.33
C GLY A 213 -6.99 20.96 9.63
N HIS A 214 -6.61 20.88 10.91
CA HIS A 214 -5.31 20.31 11.30
C HIS A 214 -5.31 18.80 11.08
N PHE A 215 -6.35 18.09 11.52
CA PHE A 215 -6.53 16.67 11.27
C PHE A 215 -6.45 16.35 9.77
N SER A 216 -7.18 17.09 8.92
CA SER A 216 -7.20 16.85 7.47
C SER A 216 -5.83 16.97 6.83
N ARG A 217 -5.03 17.99 7.23
CA ARG A 217 -3.65 18.15 6.75
C ARG A 217 -2.75 17.04 7.25
N LEU A 218 -2.81 16.71 8.55
CA LEU A 218 -2.02 15.65 9.15
C LEU A 218 -2.35 14.28 8.53
N PHE A 219 -3.63 13.96 8.44
CA PHE A 219 -4.07 12.69 7.83
C PHE A 219 -3.57 12.58 6.38
N LYS A 220 -3.71 13.66 5.60
CA LYS A 220 -3.24 13.68 4.21
C LYS A 220 -1.71 13.54 4.10
N SER A 221 -0.94 14.14 5.01
CA SER A 221 0.53 14.01 4.99
C SER A 221 1.00 12.60 5.34
N ILE A 222 0.26 11.89 6.22
CA ILE A 222 0.60 10.53 6.66
C ILE A 222 0.12 9.49 5.64
N MET A 223 -1.14 9.62 5.17
CA MET A 223 -1.81 8.62 4.34
C MET A 223 -1.71 8.87 2.83
N ASN A 224 -1.11 9.97 2.40
CA ASN A 224 -1.05 10.46 1.02
C ASN A 224 -2.44 10.62 0.34
N MET A 225 -3.52 10.59 1.13
CA MET A 225 -4.90 10.81 0.66
C MET A 225 -5.73 11.55 1.70
N SER A 226 -6.84 12.17 1.28
CA SER A 226 -7.76 12.79 2.23
C SER A 226 -8.49 11.75 3.07
N PHE A 227 -8.90 12.11 4.30
CA PHE A 227 -9.71 11.23 5.14
C PHE A 227 -11.03 10.81 4.47
N MET A 228 -11.68 11.71 3.74
CA MET A 228 -12.91 11.37 3.00
C MET A 228 -12.68 10.35 1.89
N GLN A 229 -11.53 10.44 1.19
CA GLN A 229 -11.15 9.41 0.22
C GLN A 229 -10.87 8.06 0.89
N TYR A 230 -10.21 8.07 2.06
CA TYR A 230 -9.98 6.87 2.85
C TYR A 230 -11.30 6.21 3.29
N VAL A 231 -12.24 6.99 3.84
CA VAL A 231 -13.59 6.51 4.21
C VAL A 231 -14.29 5.87 3.01
N LYS A 232 -14.22 6.52 1.86
CA LYS A 232 -14.79 5.98 0.62
C LYS A 232 -14.18 4.63 0.25
N ASN A 233 -12.86 4.51 0.32
CA ASN A 233 -12.15 3.26 0.02
C ASN A 233 -12.60 2.13 0.97
N VAL A 234 -12.69 2.40 2.27
CA VAL A 234 -13.19 1.45 3.28
C VAL A 234 -14.61 0.98 2.93
N LYS A 235 -15.50 1.90 2.54
CA LYS A 235 -16.88 1.54 2.12
C LYS A 235 -16.89 0.65 0.88
N ILE A 236 -16.05 0.94 -0.12
CA ILE A 236 -15.99 0.15 -1.35
C ILE A 236 -15.40 -1.23 -1.11
N ASP A 237 -14.37 -1.35 -0.26
CA ASP A 237 -13.79 -2.65 0.09
C ASP A 237 -14.80 -3.51 0.89
N GLU A 238 -15.57 -2.91 1.80
CA GLU A 238 -16.65 -3.62 2.50
C GLU A 238 -17.81 -3.97 1.55
N ALA A 239 -18.16 -3.09 0.60
CA ALA A 239 -19.15 -3.41 -0.44
C ALA A 239 -18.72 -4.62 -1.26
N GLU A 240 -17.46 -4.70 -1.64
CA GLU A 240 -16.89 -5.85 -2.35
C GLU A 240 -17.06 -7.14 -1.55
N ARG A 241 -16.75 -7.12 -0.25
CA ARG A 241 -16.91 -8.24 0.66
C ARG A 241 -18.40 -8.68 0.76
N LEU A 242 -19.30 -7.73 0.94
CA LEU A 242 -20.75 -8.01 1.02
C LEU A 242 -21.30 -8.59 -0.27
N LEU A 243 -20.88 -8.09 -1.43
CA LEU A 243 -21.29 -8.61 -2.74
C LEU A 243 -20.83 -10.06 -2.96
N LYS A 244 -19.64 -10.43 -2.44
CA LYS A 244 -19.08 -11.78 -2.55
C LYS A 244 -19.69 -12.77 -1.57
N CYS A 245 -19.91 -12.34 -0.32
CA CYS A 245 -20.18 -13.25 0.79
C CYS A 245 -21.66 -13.28 1.21
N THR A 246 -22.55 -12.50 0.56
CA THR A 246 -23.97 -12.40 0.95
C THR A 246 -24.89 -12.32 -0.24
N ASP A 247 -26.17 -12.60 0.01
CA ASP A 247 -27.26 -12.43 -0.99
C ASP A 247 -27.87 -11.03 -1.00
N LEU A 248 -27.31 -10.08 -0.24
CA LEU A 248 -27.80 -8.72 -0.16
C LEU A 248 -27.91 -8.07 -1.54
N THR A 249 -28.97 -7.28 -1.72
CA THR A 249 -29.17 -6.47 -2.91
C THR A 249 -28.23 -5.25 -2.90
N VAL A 250 -27.99 -4.68 -4.08
CA VAL A 250 -27.18 -3.44 -4.21
C VAL A 250 -27.75 -2.29 -3.37
N THR A 251 -29.07 -2.22 -3.22
CA THR A 251 -29.75 -1.20 -2.42
C THR A 251 -29.51 -1.42 -0.92
N GLU A 252 -29.64 -2.65 -0.43
CA GLU A 252 -29.37 -2.99 0.97
C GLU A 252 -27.89 -2.72 1.33
N ILE A 253 -26.95 -3.07 0.45
CA ILE A 253 -25.53 -2.76 0.64
C ILE A 253 -25.30 -1.25 0.73
N ALA A 254 -25.91 -0.45 -0.15
CA ALA A 254 -25.79 1.00 -0.10
C ALA A 254 -26.32 1.58 1.24
N GLN A 255 -27.41 1.03 1.79
CA GLN A 255 -27.97 1.42 3.08
C GLN A 255 -27.04 1.04 4.25
N ILE A 256 -26.55 -0.21 4.28
CA ILE A 256 -25.61 -0.69 5.31
C ILE A 256 -24.34 0.19 5.37
N LEU A 257 -23.85 0.60 4.20
CA LEU A 257 -22.66 1.44 4.09
C LEU A 257 -22.96 2.94 4.25
N ASN A 258 -24.16 3.31 4.67
CA ASN A 258 -24.56 4.71 4.90
C ASN A 258 -24.30 5.63 3.69
N TYR A 259 -24.68 5.18 2.48
CA TYR A 259 -24.74 6.05 1.32
C TYR A 259 -26.05 6.83 1.30
N ALA A 260 -25.98 8.10 0.89
CA ALA A 260 -27.17 8.96 0.78
C ALA A 260 -28.18 8.44 -0.28
N SER A 261 -27.69 7.73 -1.29
CA SER A 261 -28.52 7.07 -2.30
C SER A 261 -27.78 5.88 -2.92
N THR A 262 -28.57 4.93 -3.42
CA THR A 262 -28.03 3.77 -4.18
C THR A 262 -27.29 4.22 -5.44
N SER A 263 -27.75 5.31 -6.10
CA SER A 263 -27.08 5.85 -7.29
C SER A 263 -25.67 6.36 -6.99
N HIS A 264 -25.48 7.08 -5.89
CA HIS A 264 -24.17 7.55 -5.45
C HIS A 264 -23.24 6.38 -5.11
N PHE A 265 -23.75 5.34 -4.45
CA PHE A 265 -22.99 4.11 -4.22
C PHE A 265 -22.54 3.45 -5.53
N ILE A 266 -23.45 3.29 -6.49
CA ILE A 266 -23.14 2.65 -7.79
C ILE A 266 -22.06 3.45 -8.55
N GLU A 267 -22.15 4.78 -8.53
CA GLU A 267 -21.17 5.66 -9.17
C GLU A 267 -19.77 5.51 -8.53
N ASP A 268 -19.71 5.59 -7.21
CA ASP A 268 -18.46 5.44 -6.46
C ASP A 268 -17.83 4.05 -6.66
N PHE A 269 -18.64 3.00 -6.59
CA PHE A 269 -18.18 1.62 -6.82
C PHE A 269 -17.64 1.44 -8.25
N ARG A 270 -18.36 1.95 -9.24
CA ARG A 270 -17.93 1.87 -10.65
C ARG A 270 -16.64 2.66 -10.89
N LYS A 271 -16.48 3.82 -10.26
CA LYS A 271 -15.27 4.63 -10.36
C LYS A 271 -14.05 3.89 -9.81
N GLU A 272 -14.22 3.13 -8.74
CA GLU A 272 -13.13 2.42 -8.05
C GLU A 272 -12.85 1.03 -8.65
N LYS A 273 -13.89 0.30 -9.07
CA LYS A 273 -13.76 -1.09 -9.56
C LYS A 273 -13.89 -1.23 -11.08
N GLY A 274 -14.17 -0.15 -11.80
CA GLY A 274 -14.33 -0.13 -13.27
C GLY A 274 -15.68 -0.65 -13.78
N ILE A 275 -16.43 -1.42 -12.97
CA ILE A 275 -17.73 -2.02 -13.31
C ILE A 275 -18.75 -1.76 -12.23
N SER A 276 -20.05 -1.88 -12.56
CA SER A 276 -21.12 -1.68 -11.57
C SER A 276 -21.18 -2.81 -10.54
N PRO A 277 -21.71 -2.57 -9.30
CA PRO A 277 -21.90 -3.61 -8.28
C PRO A 277 -22.67 -4.83 -8.79
N LYS A 278 -23.69 -4.61 -9.62
CA LYS A 278 -24.49 -5.69 -10.22
C LYS A 278 -23.68 -6.53 -11.21
N GLN A 279 -22.82 -5.91 -12.02
CA GLN A 279 -21.92 -6.63 -12.93
C GLN A 279 -20.84 -7.36 -12.13
N TYR A 280 -20.32 -6.74 -11.09
CA TYR A 280 -19.35 -7.35 -10.18
C TYR A 280 -19.90 -8.64 -9.56
N LYS A 281 -21.13 -8.60 -8.98
CA LYS A 281 -21.81 -9.76 -8.37
C LYS A 281 -22.11 -10.87 -9.39
N LYS A 282 -22.37 -10.54 -10.66
CA LYS A 282 -22.63 -11.53 -11.73
C LYS A 282 -21.36 -12.21 -12.26
N GLY A 283 -20.22 -11.60 -12.09
CA GLY A 283 -18.91 -12.13 -12.53
C GLY A 283 -18.22 -13.01 -11.47
N LEU A 284 -18.86 -13.17 -10.31
CA LEU A 284 -18.46 -14.09 -9.24
C LEU A 284 -19.07 -15.47 -9.47
#